data_bd4657a58b837fb9889352ccd921ec87
#
_entry.id   bd4657a58b837fb9889352ccd921ec87
#
_cell.length_a   1.000
_cell.length_b   1.000
_cell.length_c   1.000
_cell.angle_alpha   90.00
_cell.angle_beta   90.00
_cell.angle_gamma   90.00
#
_symmetry.space_group_name_H-M   'P 1'
#
loop_
_entity.id
_entity.type
_entity.pdbx_description
1 polymer ?
#
loop_
_entity_poly.entity_id
_entity_poly.type
_entity_poly.pdbx_seq_one_letter_code
_entity_poly.pdbx_strand_id
1 'polypeptide(L)'
;MNVLEKIICYIGGADIDVLKTCPIDKQKFMVLGIGVLNTSILSMFTMGFAIYSVTDISGKAAFYPLVFILFWGFIILSIDWGLLSTIHKKKKYDILSMIKFIITILFRLFVTLIISFTVSIPLEIIVFKDYLPIVKREMQVNYENKLDDQHLLDKA
;
A
#
# COMPACT_ATOMS: atom_id res chain seq x y z
N MET A 1 -31.12 -6.54 -8.36
CA MET A 1 -29.74 -6.27 -7.97
C MET A 1 -29.16 -7.54 -7.35
N ASN A 2 -28.10 -8.10 -7.93
CA ASN A 2 -27.45 -9.32 -7.44
C ASN A 2 -26.80 -9.07 -6.07
N VAL A 3 -26.59 -10.14 -5.28
CA VAL A 3 -25.96 -10.02 -3.95
C VAL A 3 -24.57 -9.39 -4.04
N LEU A 4 -23.77 -9.75 -5.03
CA LEU A 4 -22.46 -9.18 -5.31
C LEU A 4 -22.52 -7.67 -5.59
N GLU A 5 -23.47 -7.24 -6.42
CA GLU A 5 -23.67 -5.81 -6.71
C GLU A 5 -24.01 -5.00 -5.45
N LYS A 6 -24.82 -5.58 -4.54
CA LYS A 6 -25.17 -4.94 -3.27
C LYS A 6 -23.93 -4.76 -2.39
N ILE A 7 -23.10 -5.79 -2.27
CA ILE A 7 -21.87 -5.75 -1.47
C ILE A 7 -20.90 -4.71 -2.03
N ILE A 8 -20.68 -4.71 -3.35
CA ILE A 8 -19.77 -3.77 -4.00
C ILE A 8 -20.26 -2.31 -3.83
N CYS A 9 -21.56 -2.04 -4.02
CA CYS A 9 -22.12 -0.72 -3.83
C CYS A 9 -22.04 -0.28 -2.35
N TYR A 10 -22.24 -1.20 -1.41
CA TYR A 10 -22.10 -0.92 0.03
C TYR A 10 -20.66 -0.56 0.39
N ILE A 11 -19.67 -1.28 -0.14
CA ILE A 11 -18.25 -0.97 0.00
C ILE A 11 -17.93 0.39 -0.64
N GLY A 12 -18.59 0.74 -1.75
CA GLY A 12 -18.53 2.05 -2.39
C GLY A 12 -19.16 3.19 -1.59
N GLY A 13 -19.70 2.91 -0.39
CA GLY A 13 -20.31 3.89 0.49
C GLY A 13 -21.78 4.22 0.15
N ALA A 14 -22.42 3.43 -0.71
CA ALA A 14 -23.82 3.65 -1.09
C ALA A 14 -24.80 3.19 -0.01
N ASP A 15 -25.85 3.98 0.21
CA ASP A 15 -27.03 3.52 0.90
C ASP A 15 -27.91 2.69 -0.06
N ILE A 16 -28.08 1.40 0.26
CA ILE A 16 -28.74 0.43 -0.63
C ILE A 16 -30.22 0.81 -0.85
N ASP A 17 -30.88 1.45 0.12
CA ASP A 17 -32.28 1.82 0.00
C ASP A 17 -32.45 3.03 -0.91
N VAL A 18 -31.53 3.99 -0.87
CA VAL A 18 -31.49 5.13 -1.79
C VAL A 18 -31.18 4.66 -3.22
N LEU A 19 -30.32 3.66 -3.36
CA LEU A 19 -29.90 3.13 -4.66
C LEU A 19 -31.04 2.41 -5.40
N LYS A 20 -32.03 1.86 -4.69
CA LYS A 20 -33.24 1.27 -5.28
C LYS A 20 -34.12 2.32 -5.95
N THR A 21 -34.12 3.56 -5.44
CA THR A 21 -34.88 4.68 -5.99
C THR A 21 -34.16 5.44 -7.10
N CYS A 22 -32.84 5.43 -7.11
CA CYS A 22 -32.01 6.14 -8.09
C CYS A 22 -31.00 5.21 -8.79
N PRO A 23 -31.42 4.43 -9.82
CA PRO A 23 -30.54 3.46 -10.47
C PRO A 23 -29.38 4.07 -11.27
N ILE A 24 -29.46 5.35 -11.63
CA ILE A 24 -28.42 6.08 -12.38
C ILE A 24 -27.10 6.18 -11.59
N ASP A 25 -27.20 6.33 -10.27
CA ASP A 25 -26.00 6.46 -9.43
C ASP A 25 -25.35 5.10 -9.09
N LYS A 26 -26.05 3.98 -9.35
CA LYS A 26 -25.55 2.62 -9.08
C LYS A 26 -24.17 2.38 -9.71
N GLN A 27 -23.98 2.83 -10.96
CA GLN A 27 -22.74 2.61 -11.68
C GLN A 27 -21.55 3.33 -11.03
N LYS A 28 -21.76 4.55 -10.53
CA LYS A 28 -20.73 5.33 -9.84
C LYS A 28 -20.28 4.64 -8.55
N PHE A 29 -21.24 4.19 -7.74
CA PHE A 29 -20.94 3.50 -6.49
C PHE A 29 -20.28 2.13 -6.72
N MET A 30 -20.66 1.44 -7.80
CA MET A 30 -20.04 0.19 -8.19
C MET A 30 -18.57 0.40 -8.55
N VAL A 31 -18.24 1.43 -9.34
CA VAL A 31 -16.85 1.77 -9.71
C VAL A 31 -16.04 2.15 -8.47
N LEU A 32 -16.60 2.94 -7.55
CA LEU A 32 -15.94 3.27 -6.29
C LEU A 32 -15.68 2.05 -5.43
N GLY A 33 -16.64 1.16 -5.29
CA GLY A 33 -16.51 -0.09 -4.52
C GLY A 33 -15.46 -1.03 -5.10
N ILE A 34 -15.42 -1.16 -6.43
CA ILE A 34 -14.37 -1.94 -7.13
C ILE A 34 -13.00 -1.31 -6.89
N GLY A 35 -12.89 0.03 -6.93
CA GLY A 35 -11.66 0.74 -6.64
C GLY A 35 -11.11 0.43 -5.24
N VAL A 36 -11.97 0.48 -4.22
CA VAL A 36 -11.60 0.15 -2.84
C VAL A 36 -11.15 -1.31 -2.68
N LEU A 37 -11.86 -2.24 -3.30
CA LEU A 37 -11.48 -3.65 -3.30
C LEU A 37 -10.11 -3.86 -3.98
N ASN A 38 -9.89 -3.21 -5.12
CA ASN A 38 -8.64 -3.31 -5.85
C ASN A 38 -7.45 -2.79 -5.05
N THR A 39 -7.59 -1.64 -4.38
CA THR A 39 -6.53 -1.10 -3.50
C THR A 39 -6.22 -2.02 -2.33
N SER A 40 -7.23 -2.62 -1.71
CA SER A 40 -7.05 -3.59 -0.63
C SER A 40 -6.32 -4.86 -1.10
N ILE A 41 -6.73 -5.42 -2.24
CA ILE A 41 -6.09 -6.62 -2.82
C ILE A 41 -4.63 -6.32 -3.19
N LEU A 42 -4.37 -5.19 -3.86
CA LEU A 42 -3.00 -4.78 -4.21
C LEU A 42 -2.13 -4.60 -2.97
N SER A 43 -2.68 -4.04 -1.90
CA SER A 43 -2.00 -3.89 -0.60
C SER A 43 -1.65 -5.25 0.03
N MET A 44 -2.53 -6.26 -0.08
CA MET A 44 -2.23 -7.63 0.36
C MET A 44 -1.05 -8.23 -0.42
N PHE A 45 -1.03 -8.06 -1.74
CA PHE A 45 0.06 -8.55 -2.58
C PHE A 45 1.39 -7.88 -2.23
N THR A 46 1.41 -6.55 -2.09
CA THR A 46 2.64 -5.82 -1.75
C THR A 46 3.18 -6.21 -0.38
N MET A 47 2.31 -6.37 0.62
CA MET A 47 2.71 -6.82 1.95
C MET A 47 3.17 -8.28 1.94
N GLY A 48 2.48 -9.15 1.19
CA GLY A 48 2.88 -10.53 0.99
C GLY A 48 4.27 -10.65 0.39
N PHE A 49 4.54 -9.86 -0.64
CA PHE A 49 5.84 -9.81 -1.28
C PHE A 49 6.94 -9.30 -0.32
N ALA A 50 6.66 -8.25 0.45
CA ALA A 50 7.60 -7.72 1.45
C ALA A 50 7.95 -8.76 2.53
N ILE A 51 6.97 -9.48 3.06
CA ILE A 51 7.20 -10.54 4.04
C ILE A 51 7.99 -11.70 3.42
N TYR A 52 7.62 -12.13 2.22
CA TYR A 52 8.31 -13.21 1.51
C TYR A 52 9.80 -12.90 1.28
N SER A 53 10.12 -11.63 0.98
CA SER A 53 11.49 -11.21 0.73
C SER A 53 12.41 -11.19 1.95
N VAL A 54 11.82 -11.07 3.16
CA VAL A 54 12.56 -10.97 4.42
C VAL A 54 12.60 -12.29 5.20
N THR A 55 11.63 -13.18 4.95
CA THR A 55 11.44 -14.39 5.75
C THR A 55 11.65 -15.64 4.90
N ASP A 56 12.55 -16.54 5.33
CA ASP A 56 12.65 -17.89 4.79
C ASP A 56 11.41 -18.70 5.23
N ILE A 57 10.39 -18.68 4.37
CA ILE A 57 9.12 -19.35 4.65
C ILE A 57 9.25 -20.84 4.31
N SER A 58 9.58 -21.66 5.30
CA SER A 58 9.59 -23.11 5.17
C SER A 58 8.54 -23.77 6.07
N GLY A 59 7.64 -24.54 5.46
CA GLY A 59 6.73 -25.41 6.17
C GLY A 59 5.59 -24.71 6.94
N LYS A 60 5.34 -25.16 8.18
CA LYS A 60 4.23 -24.66 9.04
C LYS A 60 4.33 -23.19 9.42
N ALA A 61 5.50 -22.58 9.29
CA ALA A 61 5.72 -21.16 9.53
C ALA A 61 5.00 -20.24 8.51
N ALA A 62 4.57 -20.76 7.35
CA ALA A 62 3.87 -20.00 6.32
C ALA A 62 2.47 -19.50 6.75
N PHE A 63 1.87 -20.09 7.77
CA PHE A 63 0.52 -19.71 8.23
C PHE A 63 0.49 -18.30 8.86
N TYR A 64 1.49 -17.95 9.66
CA TYR A 64 1.53 -16.65 10.35
C TYR A 64 1.62 -15.46 9.38
N PRO A 65 2.50 -15.48 8.36
CA PRO A 65 2.52 -14.46 7.32
C PRO A 65 1.17 -14.29 6.61
N LEU A 66 0.48 -15.39 6.29
CA LEU A 66 -0.80 -15.35 5.60
C LEU A 66 -1.87 -14.60 6.42
N VAL A 67 -1.97 -14.88 7.71
CA VAL A 67 -2.90 -14.18 8.62
C VAL A 67 -2.58 -12.70 8.66
N PHE A 68 -1.30 -12.34 8.72
CA PHE A 68 -0.86 -10.95 8.76
C PHE A 68 -1.18 -10.20 7.47
N ILE A 69 -0.99 -10.83 6.31
CA ILE A 69 -1.32 -10.27 4.98
C ILE A 69 -2.83 -9.99 4.87
N LEU A 70 -3.67 -10.93 5.30
CA LEU A 70 -5.13 -10.76 5.29
C LEU A 70 -5.56 -9.64 6.24
N PHE A 71 -4.99 -9.60 7.44
CA PHE A 71 -5.27 -8.55 8.43
C PHE A 71 -4.87 -7.17 7.91
N TRP A 72 -3.71 -7.06 7.24
CA TRP A 72 -3.25 -5.83 6.61
C TRP A 72 -4.22 -5.34 5.53
N GLY A 73 -4.64 -6.22 4.62
CA GLY A 73 -5.63 -5.88 3.60
C GLY A 73 -6.97 -5.44 4.20
N PHE A 74 -7.39 -6.06 5.30
CA PHE A 74 -8.61 -5.66 6.01
C PHE A 74 -8.49 -4.26 6.64
N ILE A 75 -7.33 -3.89 7.18
CA ILE A 75 -7.06 -2.53 7.68
C ILE A 75 -7.20 -1.51 6.55
N ILE A 76 -6.57 -1.76 5.40
CA ILE A 76 -6.64 -0.84 4.25
C ILE A 76 -8.08 -0.72 3.74
N LEU A 77 -8.79 -1.85 3.61
CA LEU A 77 -10.21 -1.86 3.24
C LEU A 77 -11.06 -1.01 4.19
N SER A 78 -10.83 -1.14 5.50
CA SER A 78 -11.59 -0.42 6.53
C SER A 78 -11.33 1.08 6.48
N ILE A 79 -10.09 1.49 6.26
CA ILE A 79 -9.70 2.89 6.10
C ILE A 79 -10.39 3.47 4.85
N ASP A 80 -10.26 2.83 3.70
CA ASP A 80 -10.83 3.30 2.44
C ASP A 80 -12.36 3.37 2.50
N TRP A 81 -13.01 2.36 3.07
CA TRP A 81 -14.45 2.36 3.28
C TRP A 81 -14.90 3.47 4.24
N GLY A 82 -14.20 3.67 5.35
CA GLY A 82 -14.47 4.73 6.31
C GLY A 82 -14.38 6.13 5.69
N LEU A 83 -13.38 6.36 4.81
CA LEU A 83 -13.23 7.61 4.08
C LEU A 83 -14.40 7.86 3.13
N LEU A 84 -14.81 6.88 2.33
CA LEU A 84 -15.95 7.00 1.42
C LEU A 84 -17.25 7.23 2.16
N SER A 85 -17.50 6.52 3.25
CA SER A 85 -18.68 6.68 4.10
C SER A 85 -18.79 8.07 4.72
N THR A 86 -17.66 8.71 5.01
CA THR A 86 -17.62 10.06 5.59
C THR A 86 -17.96 11.14 4.56
N ILE A 87 -17.57 10.96 3.30
CA ILE A 87 -17.82 11.91 2.22
C ILE A 87 -19.31 11.97 1.87
N HIS A 88 -19.99 10.83 1.83
CA HIS A 88 -21.39 10.74 1.36
C HIS A 88 -22.45 11.29 2.33
N LYS A 89 -22.16 11.38 3.62
CA LYS A 89 -23.15 11.77 4.64
C LYS A 89 -23.45 13.27 4.71
N LYS A 90 -22.82 14.15 3.90
CA LYS A 90 -22.97 15.60 4.04
C LYS A 90 -23.64 16.26 2.84
N LYS A 91 -24.89 16.69 3.09
CA LYS A 91 -25.80 17.37 2.15
C LYS A 91 -25.64 18.91 2.10
N LYS A 92 -24.69 19.52 2.81
CA LYS A 92 -24.44 20.97 2.80
C LYS A 92 -22.98 21.26 2.43
N TYR A 93 -22.81 22.12 1.43
CA TYR A 93 -21.54 22.73 1.06
C TYR A 93 -21.10 23.75 2.12
N ASP A 94 -20.59 23.25 3.24
CA ASP A 94 -20.02 24.07 4.29
C ASP A 94 -18.50 24.10 4.12
N ILE A 95 -17.88 25.26 4.25
CA ILE A 95 -16.40 25.44 4.13
C ILE A 95 -15.68 24.45 5.03
N LEU A 96 -16.21 24.21 6.25
CA LEU A 96 -15.70 23.20 7.18
C LEU A 96 -15.72 21.77 6.61
N SER A 97 -16.71 21.48 5.78
CA SER A 97 -16.86 20.18 5.12
C SER A 97 -15.83 19.97 4.03
N MET A 98 -15.49 21.01 3.26
CA MET A 98 -14.43 21.00 2.27
C MET A 98 -13.05 20.80 2.93
N ILE A 99 -12.78 21.51 4.02
CA ILE A 99 -11.52 21.37 4.75
C ILE A 99 -11.35 19.94 5.28
N LYS A 100 -12.39 19.35 5.88
CA LYS A 100 -12.36 17.95 6.34
C LYS A 100 -12.11 16.96 5.19
N PHE A 101 -12.69 17.19 4.03
CA PHE A 101 -12.47 16.39 2.83
C PHE A 101 -11.02 16.45 2.37
N ILE A 102 -10.45 17.66 2.29
CA ILE A 102 -9.04 17.86 1.90
C ILE A 102 -8.08 17.19 2.89
N ILE A 103 -8.31 17.37 4.21
CA ILE A 103 -7.51 16.72 5.25
C ILE A 103 -7.55 15.20 5.11
N THR A 104 -8.71 14.65 4.82
CA THR A 104 -8.90 13.20 4.64
C THR A 104 -8.12 12.66 3.44
N ILE A 105 -8.16 13.37 2.31
CA ILE A 105 -7.37 13.01 1.12
C ILE A 105 -5.87 13.13 1.41
N LEU A 106 -5.45 14.20 2.08
CA LEU A 106 -4.06 14.42 2.44
C LEU A 106 -3.52 13.32 3.37
N PHE A 107 -4.32 12.92 4.35
CA PHE A 107 -3.99 11.80 5.25
C PHE A 107 -3.83 10.48 4.49
N ARG A 108 -4.75 10.17 3.56
CA ARG A 108 -4.66 8.99 2.69
C ARG A 108 -3.39 9.02 1.85
N LEU A 109 -3.09 10.15 1.23
CA LEU A 109 -1.88 10.32 0.42
C LEU A 109 -0.62 10.09 1.27
N PHE A 110 -0.59 10.62 2.48
CA PHE A 110 0.52 10.43 3.42
C PHE A 110 0.71 8.96 3.81
N VAL A 111 -0.38 8.25 4.16
CA VAL A 111 -0.34 6.81 4.47
C VAL A 111 0.14 6.01 3.26
N THR A 112 -0.34 6.32 2.05
CA THR A 112 0.08 5.66 0.81
C THR A 112 1.57 5.85 0.53
N LEU A 113 2.10 7.05 0.76
CA LEU A 113 3.52 7.33 0.63
C LEU A 113 4.36 6.49 1.60
N ILE A 114 3.97 6.41 2.88
CA ILE A 114 4.68 5.59 3.87
C ILE A 114 4.72 4.12 3.43
N ILE A 115 3.57 3.59 3.01
CA ILE A 115 3.47 2.19 2.54
C ILE A 115 4.37 1.98 1.31
N SER A 116 4.34 2.92 0.36
CA SER A 116 5.16 2.88 -0.86
C SER A 116 6.66 2.82 -0.53
N PHE A 117 7.14 3.67 0.38
CA PHE A 117 8.53 3.65 0.83
C PHE A 117 8.89 2.34 1.53
N THR A 118 8.01 1.84 2.41
CA THR A 118 8.25 0.60 3.16
C THR A 118 8.37 -0.61 2.23
N VAL A 119 7.60 -0.64 1.13
CA VAL A 119 7.63 -1.74 0.16
C VAL A 119 8.77 -1.58 -0.86
N SER A 120 9.16 -0.34 -1.18
CA SER A 120 10.21 -0.05 -2.16
C SER A 120 11.56 -0.64 -1.74
N ILE A 121 11.94 -0.54 -0.46
CA ILE A 121 13.24 -1.00 0.05
C ILE A 121 13.46 -2.50 -0.16
N PRO A 122 12.57 -3.42 0.28
CA PRO A 122 12.77 -4.85 0.05
C PRO A 122 12.70 -5.23 -1.43
N LEU A 123 11.91 -4.54 -2.23
CA LEU A 123 11.80 -4.77 -3.66
C LEU A 123 13.12 -4.40 -4.37
N GLU A 124 13.72 -3.28 -4.00
CA GLU A 124 15.01 -2.84 -4.52
C GLU A 124 16.12 -3.86 -4.18
N ILE A 125 16.16 -4.36 -2.95
CA ILE A 125 17.13 -5.38 -2.53
C ILE A 125 16.98 -6.65 -3.37
N ILE A 126 15.76 -7.09 -3.68
CA ILE A 126 15.54 -8.30 -4.49
C ILE A 126 15.96 -8.10 -5.93
N VAL A 127 15.61 -6.97 -6.54
CA VAL A 127 15.96 -6.66 -7.92
C VAL A 127 17.48 -6.58 -8.10
N PHE A 128 18.18 -6.03 -7.12
CA PHE A 128 19.63 -5.84 -7.18
C PHE A 128 20.43 -6.92 -6.43
N LYS A 129 19.79 -7.96 -5.92
CA LYS A 129 20.43 -9.04 -5.15
C LYS A 129 21.66 -9.62 -5.83
N ASP A 130 21.61 -9.83 -7.15
CA ASP A 130 22.70 -10.43 -7.91
C ASP A 130 23.85 -9.44 -8.20
N TYR A 131 23.57 -8.14 -8.19
CA TYR A 131 24.54 -7.08 -8.40
C TYR A 131 25.23 -6.61 -7.12
N LEU A 132 24.57 -6.73 -5.97
CA LEU A 132 25.09 -6.29 -4.67
C LEU A 132 26.47 -6.88 -4.32
N PRO A 133 26.74 -8.19 -4.50
CA PRO A 133 28.06 -8.75 -4.17
C PRO A 133 29.17 -8.23 -5.08
N ILE A 134 28.85 -7.93 -6.35
CA ILE A 134 29.82 -7.39 -7.31
C ILE A 134 30.21 -5.97 -6.92
N VAL A 135 29.23 -5.10 -6.69
CA VAL A 135 29.47 -3.71 -6.29
C VAL A 135 30.18 -3.63 -4.93
N LYS A 136 29.82 -4.49 -3.98
CA LYS A 136 30.48 -4.55 -2.67
C LYS A 136 31.94 -4.93 -2.79
N ARG A 137 32.28 -5.87 -3.66
CA ARG A 137 33.66 -6.30 -3.93
C ARG A 137 34.47 -5.18 -4.60
N GLU A 138 33.90 -4.48 -5.58
CA GLU A 138 34.54 -3.32 -6.21
C GLU A 138 34.81 -2.19 -5.23
N MET A 139 33.84 -1.91 -4.34
CA MET A 139 34.03 -0.90 -3.29
C MET A 139 35.16 -1.30 -2.32
N GLN A 140 35.23 -2.56 -1.92
CA GLN A 140 36.29 -3.04 -1.03
C GLN A 140 37.66 -2.90 -1.68
N VAL A 141 37.85 -3.34 -2.94
CA VAL A 141 39.11 -3.21 -3.68
C VAL A 141 39.51 -1.74 -3.84
N ASN A 142 38.58 -0.86 -4.17
CA ASN A 142 38.84 0.57 -4.28
C ASN A 142 39.22 1.21 -2.94
N TYR A 143 38.67 0.73 -1.84
CA TYR A 143 38.99 1.21 -0.50
C TYR A 143 40.38 0.74 -0.07
N GLU A 144 40.74 -0.51 -0.32
CA GLU A 144 42.08 -1.06 -0.05
C GLU A 144 43.16 -0.33 -0.88
N ASN A 145 42.92 -0.10 -2.17
CA ASN A 145 43.83 0.65 -3.01
C ASN A 145 44.07 2.09 -2.52
N LYS A 146 43.02 2.76 -2.02
CA LYS A 146 43.17 4.10 -1.45
C LYS A 146 43.95 4.12 -0.14
N LEU A 147 43.80 3.08 0.68
CA LEU A 147 44.60 2.95 1.91
C LEU A 147 46.09 2.71 1.59
N ASP A 148 46.37 1.88 0.61
CA ASP A 148 47.75 1.62 0.19
C ASP A 148 48.44 2.89 -0.39
N ASP A 149 47.71 3.65 -1.21
CA ASP A 149 48.18 4.95 -1.73
C ASP A 149 48.48 5.95 -0.60
N GLN A 150 47.62 6.03 0.43
CA GLN A 150 47.85 6.88 1.58
C GLN A 150 49.06 6.43 2.40
N HIS A 151 49.22 5.13 2.61
CA HIS A 151 50.40 4.58 3.29
C HIS A 151 51.71 4.81 2.57
N LEU A 152 51.67 4.87 1.24
CA LEU A 152 52.86 5.19 0.42
C LEU A 152 53.22 6.67 0.52
N LEU A 153 52.21 7.56 0.58
CA LEU A 153 52.41 9.00 0.74
C LEU A 153 52.94 9.37 2.13
N ASP A 154 52.50 8.66 3.18
CA ASP A 154 52.96 8.90 4.56
C ASP A 154 54.39 8.41 4.83
N LYS A 155 54.97 7.58 3.93
CA LYS A 155 56.32 7.05 4.02
C LYS A 155 57.33 7.80 3.16
N ALA A 156 56.90 8.71 2.31
CA ALA A 156 57.74 9.52 1.43
C ALA A 156 58.11 10.86 2.08
#